data_dc95918f6f51713ed319d82a069b8e7f
#
_entry.id   dc95918f6f51713ed319d82a069b8e7f
#
_cell.length_a   1.000
_cell.length_b   1.000
_cell.length_c   1.000
_cell.angle_alpha   90.00
_cell.angle_beta   90.00
_cell.angle_gamma   90.00
#
_symmetry.space_group_name_H-M   'P 1'
#
loop_
_entity.id
_entity.type
_entity.pdbx_description
1 polymer ?
#
loop_
_entity_poly.entity_id
_entity_poly.type
_entity_poly.pdbx_seq_one_letter_code
_entity_poly.pdbx_strand_id
1 'polypeptide(L)'
;MTIHHHGMYQKAFAMSRIIVAGHLCLDLIPAVHMIPLADFANAGQLHEVGPVTIALGGAVANTGLALHMLGAEVGLVGLCGNDVIGDLVMDQIAQYDERLVDCIHRTNHVATSYSIVVTPGGQDRSFFYFPGTTAALAAHHITLCLHGATWLHIGYPPLLKALMAHDAQPLIATLIAAQSCTMTTSIDMVVPDPNATSGTYDWPRLLPMILAHVDVFVPSAAEICAMLRPADYARWGHACDAHIDDTYAHQLCGELLEMGVAVAGIKLGAHGLYLRTAHTQRLIQAQLSPTIADQQMWCPSYPVTVKGTVGAGDACYAGLIVGLMAAQSLTTVAQLGCAVAACCVEEIDAVRGIQSLDATRRRFGIDWRE
;
A
#
# COMPACT_ATOMS: atom_id res chain seq x y z
N MET A 1 0.72 -32.88 18.95
CA MET A 1 1.88 -31.97 18.70
C MET A 1 1.50 -30.61 18.11
N THR A 2 0.20 -30.31 17.96
CA THR A 2 -0.32 -29.14 17.22
C THR A 2 -0.63 -27.89 18.09
N ILE A 3 -0.67 -28.03 19.40
CA ILE A 3 -1.13 -26.95 20.32
C ILE A 3 0.02 -25.99 20.74
N HIS A 4 1.28 -26.40 20.61
CA HIS A 4 2.42 -25.55 21.04
C HIS A 4 2.87 -24.52 20.00
N HIS A 5 2.53 -24.69 18.72
CA HIS A 5 2.92 -23.72 17.69
C HIS A 5 2.02 -22.47 17.66
N HIS A 6 0.75 -22.58 18.04
CA HIS A 6 -0.23 -21.47 17.92
C HIS A 6 0.05 -20.32 18.90
N GLY A 7 0.35 -20.61 20.16
CA GLY A 7 0.70 -19.59 21.16
C GLY A 7 2.03 -18.86 20.89
N MET A 8 2.88 -19.45 20.04
CA MET A 8 4.13 -18.82 19.61
C MET A 8 3.91 -17.72 18.58
N TYR A 9 2.93 -17.85 17.67
CA TYR A 9 2.64 -16.85 16.64
C TYR A 9 1.92 -15.61 17.17
N GLN A 10 1.07 -15.74 18.21
CA GLN A 10 0.43 -14.59 18.86
C GLN A 10 1.42 -13.75 19.67
N LYS A 11 2.36 -14.39 20.41
CA LYS A 11 3.50 -13.70 21.02
C LYS A 11 4.41 -13.08 19.94
N ALA A 12 4.55 -13.74 18.78
CA ALA A 12 5.33 -13.22 17.68
C ALA A 12 4.72 -11.94 17.09
N PHE A 13 3.39 -11.86 16.90
CA PHE A 13 2.73 -10.64 16.42
C PHE A 13 2.91 -9.44 17.37
N ALA A 14 2.75 -9.66 18.69
CA ALA A 14 2.91 -8.60 19.68
C ALA A 14 4.37 -8.12 19.89
N MET A 15 5.36 -8.84 19.32
CA MET A 15 6.80 -8.52 19.41
C MET A 15 7.43 -8.28 18.02
N SER A 16 6.63 -8.26 16.94
CA SER A 16 7.12 -8.20 15.56
C SER A 16 6.98 -6.79 15.02
N ARG A 17 8.12 -6.16 14.72
CA ARG A 17 8.15 -4.83 14.12
C ARG A 17 7.98 -4.92 12.60
N ILE A 18 7.07 -4.10 12.05
CA ILE A 18 6.86 -3.94 10.62
C ILE A 18 7.53 -2.65 10.18
N ILE A 19 8.37 -2.69 9.15
CA ILE A 19 8.88 -1.48 8.50
C ILE A 19 8.00 -1.20 7.27
N VAL A 20 7.42 -0.01 7.23
CA VAL A 20 6.70 0.51 6.07
C VAL A 20 7.53 1.64 5.46
N ALA A 21 8.04 1.41 4.26
CA ALA A 21 8.94 2.32 3.57
C ALA A 21 8.36 2.76 2.22
N GLY A 22 8.75 3.94 1.72
CA GLY A 22 8.38 4.35 0.37
C GLY A 22 7.85 5.77 0.25
N HIS A 23 6.76 5.92 -0.51
CA HIS A 23 6.13 7.21 -0.76
C HIS A 23 5.50 7.79 0.51
N LEU A 24 5.92 9.03 0.82
CA LEU A 24 5.40 9.86 1.91
C LEU A 24 5.25 11.29 1.40
N CYS A 25 4.06 11.87 1.54
CA CYS A 25 3.80 13.25 1.13
C CYS A 25 2.74 13.92 2.01
N LEU A 26 2.54 15.21 1.78
CA LEU A 26 1.41 15.97 2.32
C LEU A 26 0.40 16.22 1.21
N ASP A 27 -0.86 15.92 1.46
CA ASP A 27 -1.96 16.22 0.53
C ASP A 27 -2.65 17.53 0.95
N LEU A 28 -2.66 18.49 0.04
CA LEU A 28 -3.34 19.77 0.17
C LEU A 28 -4.65 19.68 -0.64
N ILE A 29 -5.78 19.70 0.04
CA ILE A 29 -7.11 19.46 -0.53
C ILE A 29 -7.96 20.72 -0.40
N PRO A 30 -7.84 21.70 -1.33
CA PRO A 30 -8.69 22.87 -1.32
C PRO A 30 -10.13 22.50 -1.67
N ALA A 31 -11.10 23.10 -0.99
CA ALA A 31 -12.52 22.87 -1.28
C ALA A 31 -12.92 23.61 -2.56
N VAL A 32 -12.79 22.95 -3.71
CA VAL A 32 -13.04 23.51 -5.06
C VAL A 32 -14.30 22.95 -5.74
N HIS A 33 -15.08 22.14 -5.05
CA HIS A 33 -16.25 21.43 -5.61
C HIS A 33 -17.32 22.37 -6.19
N MET A 34 -17.32 23.66 -5.82
CA MET A 34 -18.23 24.66 -6.34
C MET A 34 -17.77 25.25 -7.69
N ILE A 35 -16.54 24.97 -8.13
CA ILE A 35 -15.98 25.52 -9.36
C ILE A 35 -16.25 24.53 -10.49
N PRO A 36 -16.96 24.92 -11.57
CA PRO A 36 -17.14 24.07 -12.74
C PRO A 36 -15.80 23.71 -13.38
N LEU A 37 -15.66 22.47 -13.88
CA LEU A 37 -14.42 22.00 -14.50
C LEU A 37 -13.96 22.91 -15.65
N ALA A 38 -14.91 23.44 -16.44
CA ALA A 38 -14.62 24.35 -17.53
C ALA A 38 -13.93 25.66 -17.11
N ASP A 39 -14.17 26.10 -15.87
CA ASP A 39 -13.61 27.36 -15.37
C ASP A 39 -12.15 27.20 -14.89
N PHE A 40 -11.73 25.98 -14.58
CA PHE A 40 -10.31 25.69 -14.25
C PHE A 40 -9.35 25.97 -15.41
N ALA A 41 -9.83 25.95 -16.65
CA ALA A 41 -9.04 26.22 -17.85
C ALA A 41 -8.94 27.71 -18.19
N ASN A 42 -9.67 28.60 -17.51
CA ASN A 42 -9.72 30.02 -17.81
C ASN A 42 -8.52 30.75 -17.18
N ALA A 43 -7.54 31.10 -17.99
CA ALA A 43 -6.36 31.84 -17.53
C ALA A 43 -6.74 33.24 -17.00
N GLY A 44 -6.10 33.65 -15.90
CA GLY A 44 -6.23 34.97 -15.32
C GLY A 44 -7.50 35.21 -14.48
N GLN A 45 -8.32 34.20 -14.27
CA GLN A 45 -9.49 34.31 -13.38
C GLN A 45 -9.08 34.02 -11.91
N LEU A 46 -9.71 34.76 -11.00
CA LEU A 46 -9.64 34.49 -9.55
C LEU A 46 -10.89 33.69 -9.16
N HIS A 47 -10.67 32.52 -8.59
CA HIS A 47 -11.74 31.70 -8.04
C HIS A 47 -11.65 31.71 -6.51
N GLU A 48 -12.74 32.07 -5.86
CA GLU A 48 -12.87 31.92 -4.41
C GLU A 48 -13.10 30.44 -4.10
N VAL A 49 -12.30 29.90 -3.19
CA VAL A 49 -12.35 28.48 -2.75
C VAL A 49 -12.67 28.40 -1.27
N GLY A 50 -13.11 27.23 -0.81
CA GLY A 50 -13.32 26.98 0.61
C GLY A 50 -12.02 26.66 1.34
N PRO A 51 -12.10 26.28 2.64
CA PRO A 51 -10.95 25.92 3.45
C PRO A 51 -10.14 24.78 2.82
N VAL A 52 -8.81 24.82 2.99
CA VAL A 52 -7.94 23.70 2.64
C VAL A 52 -7.96 22.63 3.75
N THR A 53 -8.17 21.37 3.37
CA THR A 53 -7.88 20.22 4.24
C THR A 53 -6.44 19.80 3.98
N ILE A 54 -5.69 19.57 5.06
CA ILE A 54 -4.32 19.08 5.01
C ILE A 54 -4.35 17.65 5.56
N ALA A 55 -3.87 16.68 4.78
CA ALA A 55 -3.85 15.28 5.14
C ALA A 55 -2.48 14.66 4.84
N LEU A 56 -2.13 13.59 5.54
CA LEU A 56 -1.00 12.76 5.17
C LEU A 56 -1.36 11.96 3.91
N GLY A 57 -0.39 11.79 3.02
CA GLY A 57 -0.50 11.01 1.80
C GLY A 57 0.64 10.02 1.63
N GLY A 58 0.41 9.04 0.77
CA GLY A 58 1.37 8.00 0.41
C GLY A 58 1.31 6.76 1.29
N ALA A 59 1.81 5.66 0.74
CA ALA A 59 1.74 4.34 1.37
C ALA A 59 2.37 4.30 2.77
N VAL A 60 3.45 5.07 3.01
CA VAL A 60 4.10 5.11 4.34
C VAL A 60 3.13 5.58 5.42
N ALA A 61 2.40 6.66 5.17
CA ALA A 61 1.39 7.13 6.09
C ALA A 61 0.14 6.23 6.09
N ASN A 62 -0.42 5.94 4.92
CA ASN A 62 -1.69 5.22 4.82
C ASN A 62 -1.60 3.79 5.35
N THR A 63 -0.69 2.97 4.81
CA THR A 63 -0.49 1.58 5.25
C THR A 63 0.10 1.54 6.66
N GLY A 64 1.08 2.41 6.95
CA GLY A 64 1.76 2.41 8.24
C GLY A 64 0.87 2.80 9.40
N LEU A 65 0.09 3.87 9.26
CA LEU A 65 -0.87 4.28 10.30
C LEU A 65 -2.03 3.30 10.43
N ALA A 66 -2.51 2.70 9.32
CA ALA A 66 -3.50 1.64 9.39
C ALA A 66 -2.99 0.43 10.19
N LEU A 67 -1.75 -0.02 9.97
CA LEU A 67 -1.10 -1.07 10.76
C LEU A 67 -0.97 -0.68 12.24
N HIS A 68 -0.55 0.55 12.52
CA HIS A 68 -0.46 1.07 13.89
C HIS A 68 -1.83 1.04 14.60
N MET A 69 -2.89 1.50 13.93
CA MET A 69 -4.26 1.49 14.49
C MET A 69 -4.82 0.07 14.68
N LEU A 70 -4.38 -0.89 13.86
CA LEU A 70 -4.67 -2.31 14.07
C LEU A 70 -3.88 -2.94 15.22
N GLY A 71 -2.95 -2.19 15.84
CA GLY A 71 -2.18 -2.59 17.02
C GLY A 71 -0.83 -3.22 16.70
N ALA A 72 -0.32 -3.11 15.47
CA ALA A 72 1.03 -3.56 15.11
C ALA A 72 2.11 -2.58 15.58
N GLU A 73 3.31 -3.10 15.90
CA GLU A 73 4.49 -2.28 16.08
C GLU A 73 5.07 -1.87 14.72
N VAL A 74 5.10 -0.58 14.42
CA VAL A 74 5.44 -0.06 13.08
C VAL A 74 6.60 0.93 13.16
N GLY A 75 7.53 0.83 12.20
CA GLY A 75 8.50 1.86 11.89
C GLY A 75 8.20 2.45 10.51
N LEU A 76 7.98 3.76 10.44
CA LEU A 76 7.71 4.47 9.19
C LEU A 76 9.01 4.99 8.60
N VAL A 77 9.35 4.60 7.37
CA VAL A 77 10.57 5.02 6.68
C VAL A 77 10.21 5.85 5.46
N GLY A 78 10.45 7.14 5.55
CA GLY A 78 10.27 8.12 4.50
C GLY A 78 11.39 9.16 4.51
N LEU A 79 11.34 10.08 3.57
CA LEU A 79 12.25 11.21 3.51
C LEU A 79 11.44 12.51 3.42
N CYS A 80 11.73 13.47 4.30
CA CYS A 80 11.17 14.81 4.33
C CYS A 80 12.25 15.87 4.17
N GLY A 81 11.93 16.98 3.55
CA GLY A 81 12.78 18.16 3.51
C GLY A 81 12.82 18.87 4.88
N ASN A 82 13.87 19.65 5.14
CA ASN A 82 13.88 20.59 6.24
C ASN A 82 13.13 21.87 5.82
N ASP A 83 11.80 21.72 5.60
CA ASP A 83 10.88 22.76 5.17
C ASP A 83 9.54 22.64 5.92
N VAL A 84 8.67 23.64 5.75
CA VAL A 84 7.36 23.71 6.45
C VAL A 84 6.47 22.51 6.15
N ILE A 85 6.51 21.97 4.92
CA ILE A 85 5.70 20.80 4.55
C ILE A 85 6.23 19.58 5.30
N GLY A 86 7.56 19.41 5.38
CA GLY A 86 8.18 18.34 6.15
C GLY A 86 7.87 18.42 7.64
N ASP A 87 7.84 19.62 8.22
CA ASP A 87 7.45 19.82 9.62
C ASP A 87 5.98 19.40 9.84
N LEU A 88 5.07 19.81 8.95
CA LEU A 88 3.67 19.38 9.00
C LEU A 88 3.49 17.86 8.89
N VAL A 89 4.25 17.18 8.03
CA VAL A 89 4.23 15.71 7.93
C VAL A 89 4.66 15.07 9.25
N MET A 90 5.78 15.54 9.82
CA MET A 90 6.30 15.02 11.10
C MET A 90 5.28 15.24 12.24
N ASP A 91 4.74 16.44 12.36
CA ASP A 91 3.78 16.80 13.40
C ASP A 91 2.50 15.98 13.31
N GLN A 92 1.96 15.77 12.09
CA GLN A 92 0.75 14.96 11.91
C GLN A 92 0.97 13.48 12.24
N ILE A 93 2.11 12.90 11.89
CA ILE A 93 2.45 11.51 12.24
C ILE A 93 2.64 11.38 13.76
N ALA A 94 3.35 12.31 14.39
CA ALA A 94 3.59 12.31 15.83
C ALA A 94 2.30 12.39 16.67
N GLN A 95 1.20 12.93 16.12
CA GLN A 95 -0.12 12.93 16.79
C GLN A 95 -0.67 11.51 17.01
N TYR A 96 -0.28 10.52 16.23
CA TYR A 96 -0.65 9.12 16.45
C TYR A 96 0.26 8.45 17.47
N ASP A 97 1.58 8.60 17.34
CA ASP A 97 2.60 8.15 18.28
C ASP A 97 3.94 8.84 17.93
N GLU A 98 4.58 9.49 18.91
CA GLU A 98 5.86 10.18 18.72
C GLU A 98 6.97 9.27 18.19
N ARG A 99 6.92 7.96 18.48
CA ARG A 99 7.91 6.98 18.01
C ARG A 99 7.81 6.67 16.51
N LEU A 100 6.69 6.98 15.86
CA LEU A 100 6.50 6.72 14.43
C LEU A 100 7.40 7.60 13.55
N VAL A 101 7.90 8.72 14.07
CA VAL A 101 8.79 9.60 13.31
C VAL A 101 10.28 9.23 13.42
N ASP A 102 10.66 8.27 14.27
CA ASP A 102 12.06 7.92 14.55
C ASP A 102 12.85 7.46 13.32
N CYS A 103 12.19 6.86 12.33
CA CYS A 103 12.79 6.39 11.09
C CYS A 103 12.46 7.27 9.87
N ILE A 104 11.85 8.44 10.07
CA ILE A 104 11.65 9.41 9.00
C ILE A 104 12.89 10.29 8.90
N HIS A 105 13.57 10.20 7.76
CA HIS A 105 14.80 10.96 7.52
C HIS A 105 14.50 12.38 7.09
N ARG A 106 15.42 13.31 7.40
CA ARG A 106 15.33 14.72 6.99
C ARG A 106 16.50 15.09 6.09
N THR A 107 16.25 16.00 5.12
CA THR A 107 17.28 16.47 4.18
C THR A 107 17.17 17.96 3.89
N ASN A 108 18.33 18.61 3.64
CA ASN A 108 18.40 19.99 3.15
C ASN A 108 18.51 20.07 1.61
N HIS A 109 18.56 18.93 0.91
CA HIS A 109 18.92 18.91 -0.51
C HIS A 109 17.72 18.95 -1.46
N VAL A 110 16.54 18.55 -0.97
CA VAL A 110 15.32 18.47 -1.78
C VAL A 110 14.09 18.76 -0.91
N ALA A 111 13.13 19.48 -1.46
CA ALA A 111 11.90 19.83 -0.77
C ALA A 111 10.98 18.61 -0.58
N THR A 112 10.17 18.66 0.48
CA THR A 112 9.20 17.63 0.81
C THR A 112 8.19 17.40 -0.32
N SER A 113 7.88 16.16 -0.61
CA SER A 113 6.83 15.76 -1.55
C SER A 113 5.45 16.24 -1.10
N TYR A 114 4.64 16.71 -2.03
CA TYR A 114 3.25 17.07 -1.75
C TYR A 114 2.36 16.81 -2.97
N SER A 115 1.07 16.69 -2.73
CA SER A 115 0.04 16.72 -3.78
C SER A 115 -0.95 17.84 -3.52
N ILE A 116 -1.41 18.51 -4.58
CA ILE A 116 -2.63 19.31 -4.54
C ILE A 116 -3.73 18.44 -5.13
N VAL A 117 -4.73 18.11 -4.32
CA VAL A 117 -5.84 17.23 -4.71
C VAL A 117 -7.07 18.08 -4.96
N VAL A 118 -7.55 18.09 -6.20
CA VAL A 118 -8.70 18.88 -6.59
C VAL A 118 -9.86 18.02 -7.09
N THR A 119 -11.09 18.38 -6.74
CA THR A 119 -12.32 17.68 -7.11
C THR A 119 -13.30 18.69 -7.71
N PRO A 120 -13.08 19.17 -8.94
CA PRO A 120 -13.90 20.22 -9.55
C PRO A 120 -15.27 19.67 -9.94
N GLY A 121 -16.33 20.46 -9.71
CA GLY A 121 -17.67 20.20 -10.23
C GLY A 121 -18.25 18.81 -9.94
N GLY A 122 -17.83 18.14 -8.87
CA GLY A 122 -18.28 16.78 -8.52
C GLY A 122 -17.68 15.67 -9.39
N GLN A 123 -16.63 15.97 -10.16
CA GLN A 123 -15.84 14.96 -10.88
C GLN A 123 -14.97 14.15 -9.93
N ASP A 124 -14.33 13.11 -10.43
CA ASP A 124 -13.31 12.40 -9.68
C ASP A 124 -12.07 13.28 -9.46
N ARG A 125 -11.24 12.90 -8.50
CA ARG A 125 -10.07 13.66 -8.06
C ARG A 125 -8.98 13.74 -9.13
N SER A 126 -8.34 14.92 -9.20
CA SER A 126 -7.11 15.13 -9.96
C SER A 126 -5.98 15.48 -8.99
N PHE A 127 -4.80 14.91 -9.22
CA PHE A 127 -3.62 15.09 -8.38
C PHE A 127 -2.56 15.90 -9.14
N PHE A 128 -2.13 17.01 -8.54
CA PHE A 128 -0.93 17.75 -8.98
C PHE A 128 0.19 17.39 -8.02
N TYR A 129 1.05 16.46 -8.42
CA TYR A 129 2.03 15.84 -7.57
C TYR A 129 3.44 16.40 -7.78
N PHE A 130 4.10 16.82 -6.70
CA PHE A 130 5.52 17.15 -6.66
C PHE A 130 6.31 15.98 -6.06
N PRO A 131 7.17 15.30 -6.84
CA PRO A 131 7.87 14.09 -6.39
C PRO A 131 8.90 14.32 -5.28
N GLY A 132 9.53 15.49 -5.22
CA GLY A 132 10.39 15.95 -4.13
C GLY A 132 11.22 14.86 -3.46
N THR A 133 11.11 14.78 -2.14
CA THR A 133 11.84 13.81 -1.31
C THR A 133 11.49 12.35 -1.61
N THR A 134 10.28 12.03 -2.09
CA THR A 134 9.92 10.66 -2.51
C THR A 134 10.84 10.15 -3.62
N ALA A 135 11.12 10.99 -4.63
CA ALA A 135 12.02 10.63 -5.72
C ALA A 135 13.46 10.42 -5.26
N ALA A 136 13.86 11.05 -4.14
CA ALA A 136 15.20 11.00 -3.58
C ALA A 136 15.39 9.92 -2.49
N LEU A 137 14.32 9.22 -2.07
CA LEU A 137 14.42 8.15 -1.09
C LEU A 137 15.32 7.02 -1.63
N ALA A 138 16.46 6.80 -1.01
CA ALA A 138 17.49 5.85 -1.43
C ALA A 138 17.50 4.61 -0.53
N ALA A 139 18.09 3.51 -1.02
CA ALA A 139 18.17 2.23 -0.33
C ALA A 139 18.73 2.31 1.09
N HIS A 140 19.76 3.16 1.32
CA HIS A 140 20.38 3.29 2.64
C HIS A 140 19.41 3.84 3.71
N HIS A 141 18.47 4.71 3.36
CA HIS A 141 17.45 5.18 4.30
C HIS A 141 16.60 4.03 4.85
N ILE A 142 16.29 3.04 4.01
CA ILE A 142 15.48 1.89 4.40
C ILE A 142 16.34 0.89 5.19
N THR A 143 17.52 0.54 4.68
CA THR A 143 18.36 -0.50 5.28
C THR A 143 18.84 -0.16 6.69
N LEU A 144 19.01 1.12 7.01
CA LEU A 144 19.34 1.58 8.37
C LEU A 144 18.25 1.26 9.41
N CYS A 145 17.00 1.11 8.99
CA CYS A 145 15.85 0.91 9.88
C CYS A 145 15.39 -0.56 10.01
N LEU A 146 16.03 -1.51 9.30
CA LEU A 146 15.59 -2.91 9.27
C LEU A 146 15.86 -3.69 10.56
N HIS A 147 16.72 -3.18 11.46
CA HIS A 147 17.10 -3.92 12.66
C HIS A 147 15.89 -4.25 13.54
N GLY A 148 15.76 -5.53 13.91
CA GLY A 148 14.67 -6.04 14.77
C GLY A 148 13.30 -6.14 14.09
N ALA A 149 13.21 -5.86 12.79
CA ALA A 149 11.96 -6.02 12.05
C ALA A 149 11.81 -7.46 11.50
N THR A 150 10.55 -7.86 11.33
CA THR A 150 10.18 -9.17 10.76
C THR A 150 9.46 -9.03 9.42
N TRP A 151 9.05 -7.81 9.06
CA TRP A 151 8.36 -7.50 7.82
C TRP A 151 8.85 -6.18 7.23
N LEU A 152 9.13 -6.18 5.93
CA LEU A 152 9.36 -4.96 5.14
C LEU A 152 8.25 -4.80 4.10
N HIS A 153 7.50 -3.72 4.19
CA HIS A 153 6.55 -3.30 3.17
C HIS A 153 7.08 -2.05 2.44
N ILE A 154 7.16 -2.10 1.11
CA ILE A 154 7.57 -0.95 0.29
C ILE A 154 6.39 -0.48 -0.54
N GLY A 155 5.94 0.75 -0.27
CA GLY A 155 4.82 1.35 -0.99
C GLY A 155 5.24 2.23 -2.15
N TYR A 156 4.60 2.01 -3.28
CA TYR A 156 4.62 2.81 -4.51
C TYR A 156 5.99 2.94 -5.18
N PRO A 157 6.71 1.83 -5.45
CA PRO A 157 7.97 1.83 -6.19
C PRO A 157 7.97 2.70 -7.46
N PRO A 158 6.89 2.77 -8.27
CA PRO A 158 6.87 3.64 -9.47
C PRO A 158 7.22 5.10 -9.20
N LEU A 159 7.01 5.60 -7.98
CA LEU A 159 7.33 6.99 -7.58
C LEU A 159 8.74 7.14 -6.97
N LEU A 160 9.39 6.04 -6.61
CA LEU A 160 10.68 6.00 -5.91
C LEU A 160 11.85 6.01 -6.90
N LYS A 161 12.05 7.14 -7.59
CA LYS A 161 13.00 7.24 -8.71
C LYS A 161 14.41 6.75 -8.36
N ALA A 162 14.92 7.05 -7.16
CA ALA A 162 16.26 6.60 -6.74
C ALA A 162 16.32 5.08 -6.53
N LEU A 163 15.23 4.44 -6.05
CA LEU A 163 15.16 2.99 -5.89
C LEU A 163 14.93 2.26 -7.23
N MET A 164 14.23 2.89 -8.16
CA MET A 164 13.96 2.33 -9.50
C MET A 164 15.09 2.58 -10.50
N ALA A 165 16.15 3.30 -10.13
CA ALA A 165 17.30 3.54 -11.00
C ALA A 165 17.98 2.22 -11.39
N HIS A 166 18.65 2.22 -12.57
CA HIS A 166 19.42 1.07 -13.06
C HIS A 166 18.62 -0.24 -13.04
N ASP A 167 17.45 -0.25 -13.68
CA ASP A 167 16.57 -1.42 -13.71
C ASP A 167 16.16 -1.91 -12.31
N ALA A 168 15.82 -0.99 -11.43
CA ALA A 168 15.39 -1.22 -10.05
C ALA A 168 16.45 -1.92 -9.15
N GLN A 169 17.72 -1.89 -9.52
CA GLN A 169 18.79 -2.56 -8.74
C GLN A 169 18.85 -2.09 -7.26
N PRO A 170 18.69 -0.77 -6.91
CA PRO A 170 18.66 -0.36 -5.51
C PRO A 170 17.45 -0.92 -4.75
N LEU A 171 16.27 -1.03 -5.39
CA LEU A 171 15.10 -1.66 -4.79
C LEU A 171 15.33 -3.14 -4.54
N ILE A 172 15.83 -3.87 -5.55
CA ILE A 172 16.15 -5.30 -5.46
C ILE A 172 17.18 -5.55 -4.35
N ALA A 173 18.24 -4.75 -4.29
CA ALA A 173 19.24 -4.86 -3.21
C ALA A 173 18.63 -4.63 -1.82
N THR A 174 17.68 -3.71 -1.67
CA THR A 174 16.95 -3.47 -0.43
C THR A 174 16.12 -4.69 0.00
N LEU A 175 15.40 -5.30 -0.96
CA LEU A 175 14.61 -6.51 -0.73
C LEU A 175 15.49 -7.70 -0.33
N ILE A 176 16.61 -7.89 -1.03
CA ILE A 176 17.61 -8.94 -0.68
C ILE A 176 18.17 -8.72 0.72
N ALA A 177 18.46 -7.48 1.11
CA ALA A 177 18.93 -7.18 2.46
C ALA A 177 17.88 -7.54 3.52
N ALA A 178 16.60 -7.25 3.29
CA ALA A 178 15.51 -7.65 4.18
C ALA A 178 15.39 -9.18 4.28
N GLN A 179 15.40 -9.89 3.15
CA GLN A 179 15.37 -11.36 3.13
C GLN A 179 16.56 -12.00 3.86
N SER A 180 17.75 -11.38 3.75
CA SER A 180 18.96 -11.84 4.47
C SER A 180 18.81 -11.70 6.00
N CYS A 181 17.89 -10.82 6.45
CA CYS A 181 17.49 -10.67 7.84
C CYS A 181 16.28 -11.55 8.21
N THR A 182 15.89 -12.52 7.36
CA THR A 182 14.71 -13.39 7.54
C THR A 182 13.37 -12.64 7.65
N MET A 183 13.26 -11.49 6.97
CA MET A 183 12.05 -10.70 6.93
C MET A 183 11.14 -11.18 5.79
N THR A 184 9.83 -11.15 6.01
CA THR A 184 8.84 -11.22 4.93
C THR A 184 8.85 -9.89 4.17
N THR A 185 8.79 -9.93 2.85
CA THR A 185 8.79 -8.73 2.00
C THR A 185 7.46 -8.56 1.28
N SER A 186 6.98 -7.33 1.17
CA SER A 186 5.79 -6.99 0.40
C SER A 186 5.91 -5.66 -0.31
N ILE A 187 5.24 -5.52 -1.44
CA ILE A 187 5.20 -4.29 -2.23
C ILE A 187 3.75 -3.96 -2.57
N ASP A 188 3.35 -2.70 -2.41
CA ASP A 188 2.16 -2.14 -3.03
C ASP A 188 2.54 -1.18 -4.16
N MET A 189 1.66 -1.03 -5.14
CA MET A 189 1.95 -0.28 -6.36
C MET A 189 1.08 0.98 -6.45
N VAL A 190 1.33 1.77 -7.46
CA VAL A 190 0.47 2.83 -7.98
C VAL A 190 0.48 2.72 -9.50
N VAL A 191 -0.61 3.09 -10.15
CA VAL A 191 -0.67 3.08 -11.62
C VAL A 191 0.45 3.96 -12.19
N PRO A 192 1.33 3.43 -13.06
CA PRO A 192 2.36 4.22 -13.71
C PRO A 192 1.78 5.37 -14.53
N ASP A 193 2.25 6.59 -14.29
CA ASP A 193 1.83 7.75 -15.10
C ASP A 193 2.58 7.75 -16.44
N PRO A 194 1.88 7.66 -17.59
CA PRO A 194 2.50 7.65 -18.91
C PRO A 194 3.28 8.93 -19.22
N ASN A 195 3.00 10.03 -18.54
CA ASN A 195 3.68 11.32 -18.74
C ASN A 195 4.83 11.55 -17.76
N ALA A 196 5.07 10.62 -16.83
CA ALA A 196 6.14 10.70 -15.85
C ALA A 196 7.19 9.59 -16.08
N THR A 197 8.26 9.60 -15.28
CA THR A 197 9.32 8.57 -15.33
C THR A 197 8.75 7.16 -15.16
N SER A 198 7.72 6.97 -14.32
CA SER A 198 7.10 5.67 -14.08
C SER A 198 6.47 5.04 -15.33
N GLY A 199 5.98 5.84 -16.27
CA GLY A 199 5.45 5.39 -17.55
C GLY A 199 6.52 4.97 -18.55
N THR A 200 7.79 5.29 -18.32
CA THR A 200 8.91 4.90 -19.20
C THR A 200 9.53 3.55 -18.83
N TYR A 201 9.13 2.93 -17.73
CA TYR A 201 9.65 1.65 -17.29
C TYR A 201 9.08 0.48 -18.11
N ASP A 202 9.94 -0.45 -18.50
CA ASP A 202 9.54 -1.72 -19.12
C ASP A 202 9.04 -2.68 -18.01
N TRP A 203 7.79 -2.50 -17.59
CA TRP A 203 7.20 -3.26 -16.50
C TRP A 203 7.15 -4.77 -16.74
N PRO A 204 6.80 -5.28 -17.94
CA PRO A 204 6.87 -6.71 -18.23
C PRO A 204 8.24 -7.33 -18.00
N ARG A 205 9.32 -6.55 -18.19
CA ARG A 205 10.69 -6.99 -17.93
C ARG A 205 11.11 -6.79 -16.48
N LEU A 206 10.74 -5.66 -15.87
CA LEU A 206 11.19 -5.30 -14.52
C LEU A 206 10.44 -6.06 -13.42
N LEU A 207 9.14 -6.28 -13.61
CA LEU A 207 8.30 -6.86 -12.56
C LEU A 207 8.76 -8.27 -12.13
N PRO A 208 9.09 -9.20 -13.05
CA PRO A 208 9.65 -10.50 -12.66
C PRO A 208 10.97 -10.38 -11.90
N MET A 209 11.84 -9.43 -12.25
CA MET A 209 13.11 -9.20 -11.55
C MET A 209 12.90 -8.74 -10.12
N ILE A 210 11.92 -7.86 -9.89
CA ILE A 210 11.56 -7.34 -8.57
C ILE A 210 10.85 -8.43 -7.75
N LEU A 211 9.85 -9.10 -8.34
CA LEU A 211 8.99 -10.07 -7.66
C LEU A 211 9.72 -11.35 -7.25
N ALA A 212 10.86 -11.68 -7.88
CA ALA A 212 11.74 -12.76 -7.41
C ALA A 212 12.24 -12.55 -5.95
N HIS A 213 12.13 -11.31 -5.42
CA HIS A 213 12.54 -10.92 -4.08
C HIS A 213 11.39 -10.37 -3.23
N VAL A 214 10.14 -10.66 -3.64
CA VAL A 214 8.93 -10.23 -2.92
C VAL A 214 8.12 -11.46 -2.51
N ASP A 215 7.66 -11.48 -1.27
CA ASP A 215 6.88 -12.59 -0.74
C ASP A 215 5.38 -12.38 -0.92
N VAL A 216 4.88 -11.14 -0.75
CA VAL A 216 3.47 -10.80 -0.86
C VAL A 216 3.28 -9.66 -1.85
N PHE A 217 2.47 -9.90 -2.88
CA PHE A 217 2.17 -8.90 -3.91
C PHE A 217 0.69 -8.90 -4.28
N VAL A 218 0.01 -7.80 -3.92
CA VAL A 218 -1.45 -7.67 -4.08
C VAL A 218 -1.78 -6.28 -4.64
N PRO A 219 -1.47 -6.01 -5.92
CA PRO A 219 -1.81 -4.76 -6.58
C PRO A 219 -3.31 -4.61 -6.82
N SER A 220 -3.77 -3.41 -7.18
CA SER A 220 -5.10 -3.21 -7.73
C SER A 220 -5.20 -3.72 -9.17
N ALA A 221 -6.43 -3.96 -9.63
CA ALA A 221 -6.71 -4.36 -11.00
C ALA A 221 -6.11 -3.38 -12.02
N ALA A 222 -6.26 -2.07 -11.80
CA ALA A 222 -5.72 -1.05 -12.69
C ALA A 222 -4.18 -1.05 -12.72
N GLU A 223 -3.53 -1.19 -11.58
CA GLU A 223 -2.07 -1.24 -11.46
C GLU A 223 -1.48 -2.43 -12.23
N ILE A 224 -2.00 -3.64 -11.97
CA ILE A 224 -1.45 -4.83 -12.60
C ILE A 224 -1.77 -4.88 -14.11
N CYS A 225 -2.95 -4.42 -14.53
CA CYS A 225 -3.28 -4.31 -15.95
C CYS A 225 -2.39 -3.29 -16.64
N ALA A 226 -2.13 -2.13 -16.06
CA ALA A 226 -1.23 -1.13 -16.64
C ALA A 226 0.19 -1.69 -16.85
N MET A 227 0.67 -2.55 -15.94
CA MET A 227 2.01 -3.12 -15.99
C MET A 227 2.14 -4.37 -16.86
N LEU A 228 1.21 -5.32 -16.81
CA LEU A 228 1.32 -6.62 -17.48
C LEU A 228 0.32 -6.83 -18.62
N ARG A 229 -0.73 -6.02 -18.69
CA ARG A 229 -1.82 -6.12 -19.67
C ARG A 229 -2.13 -4.76 -20.30
N PRO A 230 -1.12 -4.08 -20.91
CA PRO A 230 -1.30 -2.70 -21.39
C PRO A 230 -2.43 -2.58 -22.43
N ALA A 231 -2.71 -3.62 -23.22
CA ALA A 231 -3.84 -3.63 -24.15
C ALA A 231 -5.20 -3.64 -23.44
N ASP A 232 -5.33 -4.40 -22.34
CA ASP A 232 -6.54 -4.42 -21.54
C ASP A 232 -6.70 -3.10 -20.77
N TYR A 233 -5.60 -2.57 -20.20
CA TYR A 233 -5.62 -1.27 -19.54
C TYR A 233 -6.00 -0.14 -20.50
N ALA A 234 -5.47 -0.14 -21.73
CA ALA A 234 -5.84 0.84 -22.74
C ALA A 234 -7.35 0.79 -23.10
N ARG A 235 -7.95 -0.40 -22.99
CA ARG A 235 -9.38 -0.63 -23.28
C ARG A 235 -10.29 -0.29 -22.09
N TRP A 236 -9.86 -0.62 -20.87
CA TRP A 236 -10.71 -0.55 -19.66
C TRP A 236 -10.39 0.63 -18.74
N GLY A 237 -9.17 1.20 -18.86
CA GLY A 237 -8.71 2.28 -18.01
C GLY A 237 -8.71 1.89 -16.52
N HIS A 238 -9.16 2.80 -15.69
CA HIS A 238 -9.27 2.56 -14.25
C HIS A 238 -10.41 1.59 -13.85
N ALA A 239 -11.31 1.24 -14.79
CA ALA A 239 -12.41 0.30 -14.54
C ALA A 239 -12.02 -1.18 -14.80
N CYS A 240 -10.74 -1.51 -14.74
CA CYS A 240 -10.25 -2.89 -14.93
C CYS A 240 -10.93 -3.91 -14.00
N ASP A 241 -11.25 -3.52 -12.77
CA ASP A 241 -11.89 -4.36 -11.76
C ASP A 241 -13.25 -4.92 -12.22
N ALA A 242 -14.01 -4.16 -13.02
CA ALA A 242 -15.29 -4.60 -13.57
C ALA A 242 -15.17 -5.67 -14.67
N HIS A 243 -13.98 -5.91 -15.19
CA HIS A 243 -13.70 -6.82 -16.30
C HIS A 243 -12.89 -8.06 -15.90
N ILE A 244 -12.41 -8.12 -14.66
CA ILE A 244 -11.65 -9.25 -14.14
C ILE A 244 -12.63 -10.23 -13.50
N ASP A 245 -12.81 -11.40 -14.12
CA ASP A 245 -13.53 -12.54 -13.56
C ASP A 245 -12.58 -13.51 -12.84
N ASP A 246 -13.13 -14.59 -12.27
CA ASP A 246 -12.36 -15.61 -11.54
C ASP A 246 -11.28 -16.26 -12.42
N THR A 247 -11.57 -16.53 -13.70
CA THR A 247 -10.62 -17.13 -14.62
C THR A 247 -9.44 -16.19 -14.90
N TYR A 248 -9.73 -14.93 -15.17
CA TYR A 248 -8.70 -13.92 -15.42
C TYR A 248 -7.83 -13.69 -14.17
N ALA A 249 -8.46 -13.55 -12.99
CA ALA A 249 -7.77 -13.38 -11.73
C ALA A 249 -6.88 -14.60 -11.41
N HIS A 250 -7.39 -15.81 -11.64
CA HIS A 250 -6.64 -17.07 -11.46
C HIS A 250 -5.38 -17.13 -12.33
N GLN A 251 -5.51 -16.80 -13.63
CA GLN A 251 -4.37 -16.80 -14.56
C GLN A 251 -3.34 -15.76 -14.16
N LEU A 252 -3.76 -14.53 -13.91
CA LEU A 252 -2.87 -13.44 -13.58
C LEU A 252 -2.13 -13.68 -12.25
N CYS A 253 -2.82 -14.13 -11.21
CA CYS A 253 -2.18 -14.53 -9.97
C CYS A 253 -1.25 -15.75 -10.14
N GLY A 254 -1.56 -16.67 -11.06
CA GLY A 254 -0.66 -17.77 -11.45
C GLY A 254 0.68 -17.26 -11.97
N GLU A 255 0.65 -16.31 -12.89
CA GLU A 255 1.86 -15.68 -13.44
C GLU A 255 2.67 -14.95 -12.34
N LEU A 256 1.99 -14.27 -11.40
CA LEU A 256 2.66 -13.62 -10.27
C LEU A 256 3.35 -14.64 -9.35
N LEU A 257 2.71 -15.79 -9.08
CA LEU A 257 3.34 -16.89 -8.33
C LEU A 257 4.57 -17.46 -9.08
N GLU A 258 4.50 -17.61 -10.42
CA GLU A 258 5.62 -18.03 -11.24
C GLU A 258 6.78 -17.02 -11.22
N MET A 259 6.51 -15.73 -11.04
CA MET A 259 7.53 -14.69 -10.84
C MET A 259 8.21 -14.77 -9.47
N GLY A 260 7.70 -15.60 -8.54
CA GLY A 260 8.39 -15.93 -7.30
C GLY A 260 7.67 -15.52 -6.01
N VAL A 261 6.51 -14.84 -6.04
CA VAL A 261 5.81 -14.46 -4.80
C VAL A 261 5.22 -15.68 -4.09
N ALA A 262 5.04 -15.58 -2.77
CA ALA A 262 4.39 -16.60 -1.95
C ALA A 262 2.87 -16.40 -1.85
N VAL A 263 2.43 -15.14 -1.84
CA VAL A 263 1.02 -14.74 -1.85
C VAL A 263 0.81 -13.71 -2.96
N ALA A 264 0.02 -14.08 -3.96
CA ALA A 264 -0.42 -13.22 -5.04
C ALA A 264 -1.89 -12.82 -4.83
N GLY A 265 -2.27 -11.63 -5.25
CA GLY A 265 -3.66 -11.23 -5.23
C GLY A 265 -3.94 -10.02 -6.10
N ILE A 266 -5.23 -9.67 -6.22
CA ILE A 266 -5.70 -8.49 -6.96
C ILE A 266 -6.77 -7.80 -6.13
N LYS A 267 -6.57 -6.53 -5.83
CA LYS A 267 -7.59 -5.65 -5.22
C LYS A 267 -8.56 -5.23 -6.32
N LEU A 268 -9.86 -5.50 -6.13
CA LEU A 268 -10.90 -5.38 -7.14
C LEU A 268 -11.98 -4.35 -6.74
N GLY A 269 -11.61 -3.34 -5.96
CA GLY A 269 -12.51 -2.26 -5.53
C GLY A 269 -13.80 -2.79 -4.91
N ALA A 270 -14.95 -2.40 -5.46
CA ALA A 270 -16.27 -2.85 -5.01
C ALA A 270 -16.50 -4.36 -5.21
N HIS A 271 -15.73 -5.04 -6.06
CA HIS A 271 -15.81 -6.48 -6.29
C HIS A 271 -15.00 -7.29 -5.26
N GLY A 272 -14.26 -6.61 -4.37
CA GLY A 272 -13.54 -7.23 -3.27
C GLY A 272 -12.09 -7.55 -3.58
N LEU A 273 -11.66 -8.77 -3.27
CA LEU A 273 -10.26 -9.19 -3.29
C LEU A 273 -10.14 -10.64 -3.77
N TYR A 274 -9.24 -10.88 -4.71
CA TYR A 274 -8.83 -12.23 -5.07
C TYR A 274 -7.43 -12.51 -4.53
N LEU A 275 -7.24 -13.68 -3.88
CA LEU A 275 -5.96 -14.15 -3.38
C LEU A 275 -5.65 -15.55 -3.91
N ARG A 276 -4.36 -15.81 -4.15
CA ARG A 276 -3.81 -17.13 -4.46
C ARG A 276 -2.46 -17.31 -3.79
N THR A 277 -2.19 -18.51 -3.26
CA THR A 277 -0.96 -18.80 -2.50
C THR A 277 -0.12 -19.88 -3.19
N ALA A 278 1.18 -19.79 -3.00
CA ALA A 278 2.15 -20.75 -3.48
C ALA A 278 2.13 -22.05 -2.65
N HIS A 279 2.92 -23.02 -3.09
CA HIS A 279 3.13 -24.28 -2.38
C HIS A 279 3.84 -24.09 -1.03
N THR A 280 3.71 -25.10 -0.16
CA THR A 280 4.21 -25.11 1.21
C THR A 280 5.65 -24.61 1.36
N GLN A 281 6.59 -25.08 0.53
CA GLN A 281 8.01 -24.71 0.67
C GLN A 281 8.24 -23.21 0.42
N ARG A 282 7.53 -22.62 -0.56
CA ARG A 282 7.68 -21.18 -0.85
C ARG A 282 7.12 -20.31 0.29
N LEU A 283 6.01 -20.71 0.91
CA LEU A 283 5.47 -20.04 2.10
C LEU A 283 6.45 -20.10 3.29
N ILE A 284 7.06 -21.25 3.54
CA ILE A 284 8.07 -21.38 4.60
C ILE A 284 9.27 -20.46 4.33
N GLN A 285 9.75 -20.39 3.09
CA GLN A 285 10.83 -19.46 2.71
C GLN A 285 10.44 -17.99 2.95
N ALA A 286 9.17 -17.65 2.75
CA ALA A 286 8.60 -16.34 3.02
C ALA A 286 8.33 -16.06 4.50
N GLN A 287 8.66 -16.96 5.42
CA GLN A 287 8.31 -16.90 6.85
C GLN A 287 6.78 -16.84 7.10
N LEU A 288 5.99 -17.37 6.17
CA LEU A 288 4.52 -17.44 6.26
C LEU A 288 4.05 -18.84 6.68
N SER A 289 2.85 -18.90 7.26
CA SER A 289 2.26 -20.17 7.68
C SER A 289 2.02 -21.10 6.47
N PRO A 290 2.49 -22.36 6.51
CA PRO A 290 2.23 -23.32 5.43
C PRO A 290 0.77 -23.80 5.40
N THR A 291 -0.05 -23.45 6.37
CA THR A 291 -1.46 -23.89 6.45
C THR A 291 -2.33 -23.30 5.34
N ILE A 292 -1.85 -22.23 4.68
CA ILE A 292 -2.54 -21.58 3.56
C ILE A 292 -1.97 -22.01 2.19
N ALA A 293 -1.15 -23.08 2.12
CA ALA A 293 -0.51 -23.50 0.87
C ALA A 293 -1.53 -23.98 -0.18
N ASP A 294 -1.24 -23.66 -1.45
CA ASP A 294 -2.00 -24.11 -2.61
C ASP A 294 -3.50 -23.75 -2.55
N GLN A 295 -3.82 -22.61 -1.93
CA GLN A 295 -5.19 -22.11 -1.79
C GLN A 295 -5.46 -20.94 -2.72
N GLN A 296 -6.74 -20.74 -3.02
CA GLN A 296 -7.23 -19.56 -3.72
C GLN A 296 -8.62 -19.21 -3.20
N MET A 297 -8.95 -17.90 -3.26
CA MET A 297 -10.29 -17.46 -2.92
C MET A 297 -10.60 -16.08 -3.47
N TRP A 298 -11.89 -15.85 -3.70
CA TRP A 298 -12.47 -14.53 -3.93
C TRP A 298 -13.23 -14.12 -2.68
N CYS A 299 -12.84 -13.01 -2.06
CA CYS A 299 -13.53 -12.41 -0.92
C CYS A 299 -14.32 -11.19 -1.42
N PRO A 300 -15.66 -11.17 -1.32
CA PRO A 300 -16.43 -9.99 -1.69
C PRO A 300 -16.14 -8.81 -0.76
N SER A 301 -16.33 -7.58 -1.25
CA SER A 301 -16.28 -6.40 -0.40
C SER A 301 -17.44 -6.36 0.59
N TYR A 302 -17.26 -5.65 1.70
CA TYR A 302 -18.35 -5.42 2.65
C TYR A 302 -19.21 -4.22 2.19
N PRO A 303 -20.55 -4.31 2.32
CA PRO A 303 -21.44 -3.21 2.00
C PRO A 303 -21.33 -2.11 3.05
N VAL A 304 -20.84 -0.94 2.65
CA VAL A 304 -20.67 0.25 3.51
C VAL A 304 -21.00 1.52 2.74
N THR A 305 -21.20 2.62 3.46
CA THR A 305 -21.41 3.94 2.82
C THR A 305 -20.07 4.55 2.46
N VAL A 306 -19.77 4.61 1.17
CA VAL A 306 -18.50 5.18 0.66
C VAL A 306 -18.55 6.70 0.68
N LYS A 307 -17.62 7.34 1.40
CA LYS A 307 -17.37 8.79 1.41
C LYS A 307 -16.11 9.16 0.60
N GLY A 308 -15.12 8.26 0.58
CA GLY A 308 -13.87 8.42 -0.15
C GLY A 308 -13.21 7.09 -0.42
N THR A 309 -12.34 7.01 -1.44
CA THR A 309 -11.65 5.77 -1.81
C THR A 309 -10.12 5.87 -1.67
N VAL A 310 -9.61 7.03 -1.22
CA VAL A 310 -8.17 7.22 -0.98
C VAL A 310 -7.71 6.32 0.15
N GLY A 311 -6.58 5.64 -0.04
CA GLY A 311 -6.00 4.76 0.96
C GLY A 311 -6.71 3.41 1.13
N ALA A 312 -7.81 3.13 0.41
CA ALA A 312 -8.51 1.84 0.53
C ALA A 312 -7.60 0.64 0.19
N GLY A 313 -6.74 0.79 -0.82
CA GLY A 313 -5.73 -0.19 -1.18
C GLY A 313 -4.70 -0.41 -0.08
N ASP A 314 -4.18 0.68 0.48
CA ASP A 314 -3.23 0.68 1.62
C ASP A 314 -3.85 0.02 2.87
N ALA A 315 -5.10 0.38 3.17
CA ALA A 315 -5.87 -0.17 4.28
C ALA A 315 -6.12 -1.69 4.10
N CYS A 316 -6.48 -2.12 2.88
CA CYS A 316 -6.57 -3.54 2.54
C CYS A 316 -5.25 -4.24 2.81
N TYR A 317 -4.15 -3.67 2.33
CA TYR A 317 -2.81 -4.25 2.53
C TYR A 317 -2.44 -4.36 4.01
N ALA A 318 -2.76 -3.36 4.83
CA ALA A 318 -2.54 -3.41 6.28
C ALA A 318 -3.30 -4.58 6.92
N GLY A 319 -4.57 -4.80 6.55
CA GLY A 319 -5.35 -5.95 7.00
C GLY A 319 -4.75 -7.30 6.58
N LEU A 320 -4.26 -7.41 5.33
CA LEU A 320 -3.59 -8.61 4.82
C LEU A 320 -2.31 -8.92 5.61
N ILE A 321 -1.45 -7.92 5.85
CA ILE A 321 -0.21 -8.08 6.62
C ILE A 321 -0.52 -8.60 8.02
N VAL A 322 -1.47 -7.98 8.74
CA VAL A 322 -1.86 -8.40 10.08
C VAL A 322 -2.37 -9.85 10.10
N GLY A 323 -3.25 -10.21 9.16
CA GLY A 323 -3.78 -11.56 9.05
C GLY A 323 -2.71 -12.62 8.74
N LEU A 324 -1.79 -12.32 7.83
CA LEU A 324 -0.68 -13.21 7.45
C LEU A 324 0.32 -13.39 8.61
N MET A 325 0.71 -12.30 9.28
CA MET A 325 1.62 -12.35 10.43
C MET A 325 1.03 -13.14 11.60
N ALA A 326 -0.29 -13.04 11.80
CA ALA A 326 -1.00 -13.81 12.83
C ALA A 326 -1.29 -15.26 12.40
N ALA A 327 -0.75 -15.72 11.27
CA ALA A 327 -0.90 -17.08 10.74
C ALA A 327 -2.38 -17.53 10.61
N GLN A 328 -3.27 -16.59 10.27
CA GLN A 328 -4.69 -16.87 10.09
C GLN A 328 -4.95 -17.69 8.81
N SER A 329 -6.17 -18.24 8.68
CA SER A 329 -6.61 -18.89 7.44
C SER A 329 -6.64 -17.88 6.29
N LEU A 330 -6.47 -18.33 5.04
CA LEU A 330 -6.54 -17.45 3.87
C LEU A 330 -7.88 -16.68 3.82
N THR A 331 -8.97 -17.32 4.26
CA THR A 331 -10.29 -16.70 4.38
C THR A 331 -10.27 -15.52 5.36
N THR A 332 -9.74 -15.73 6.56
CA THR A 332 -9.63 -14.67 7.58
C THR A 332 -8.71 -13.54 7.12
N VAL A 333 -7.59 -13.86 6.47
CA VAL A 333 -6.67 -12.87 5.87
C VAL A 333 -7.41 -11.98 4.85
N ALA A 334 -8.12 -12.59 3.90
CA ALA A 334 -8.85 -11.85 2.87
C ALA A 334 -10.01 -11.01 3.46
N GLN A 335 -10.77 -11.58 4.40
CA GLN A 335 -11.85 -10.88 5.09
C GLN A 335 -11.32 -9.67 5.88
N LEU A 336 -10.18 -9.81 6.57
CA LEU A 336 -9.59 -8.69 7.30
C LEU A 336 -9.13 -7.58 6.33
N GLY A 337 -8.48 -7.93 5.21
CA GLY A 337 -8.12 -6.96 4.19
C GLY A 337 -9.33 -6.16 3.68
N CYS A 338 -10.40 -6.86 3.30
CA CYS A 338 -11.65 -6.23 2.85
C CYS A 338 -12.32 -5.39 3.95
N ALA A 339 -12.29 -5.83 5.21
CA ALA A 339 -12.90 -5.13 6.34
C ALA A 339 -12.18 -3.83 6.69
N VAL A 340 -10.83 -3.85 6.70
CA VAL A 340 -10.04 -2.65 6.96
C VAL A 340 -10.23 -1.63 5.83
N ALA A 341 -10.26 -2.08 4.56
CA ALA A 341 -10.60 -1.24 3.42
C ALA A 341 -12.03 -0.66 3.53
N ALA A 342 -13.00 -1.44 3.99
CA ALA A 342 -14.37 -0.99 4.20
C ALA A 342 -14.44 0.10 5.28
N CYS A 343 -13.69 -0.03 6.39
CA CYS A 343 -13.58 1.03 7.38
C CYS A 343 -12.96 2.31 6.80
N CYS A 344 -11.92 2.18 5.96
CA CYS A 344 -11.24 3.32 5.33
C CYS A 344 -12.19 4.13 4.46
N VAL A 345 -12.97 3.50 3.59
CA VAL A 345 -13.82 4.21 2.61
C VAL A 345 -15.02 4.92 3.22
N GLU A 346 -15.34 4.71 4.49
CA GLU A 346 -16.40 5.42 5.20
C GLU A 346 -16.00 6.84 5.65
N GLU A 347 -14.72 7.19 5.49
CA GLU A 347 -14.21 8.54 5.72
C GLU A 347 -13.54 9.11 4.46
N ILE A 348 -13.39 10.42 4.42
CA ILE A 348 -12.72 11.11 3.28
C ILE A 348 -11.20 10.93 3.38
N ASP A 349 -10.70 10.87 4.61
CA ASP A 349 -9.28 10.68 4.96
C ASP A 349 -8.94 9.18 4.95
N ALA A 350 -7.76 8.85 4.46
CA ALA A 350 -7.32 7.47 4.27
C ALA A 350 -7.16 6.65 5.57
N VAL A 351 -7.10 7.29 6.73
CA VAL A 351 -6.75 6.65 8.01
C VAL A 351 -7.84 6.77 9.07
N ARG A 352 -8.58 7.88 9.12
CA ARG A 352 -9.54 8.17 10.21
C ARG A 352 -10.63 7.11 10.41
N GLY A 353 -11.01 6.40 9.34
CA GLY A 353 -12.00 5.33 9.40
C GLY A 353 -11.48 4.04 10.03
N ILE A 354 -10.15 3.86 10.10
CA ILE A 354 -9.54 2.62 10.56
C ILE A 354 -9.82 2.42 12.06
N GLN A 355 -10.29 1.22 12.40
CA GLN A 355 -10.59 0.83 13.78
C GLN A 355 -9.52 -0.15 14.29
N SER A 356 -9.50 -0.39 15.62
CA SER A 356 -8.64 -1.44 16.18
C SER A 356 -8.99 -2.81 15.59
N LEU A 357 -8.04 -3.74 15.60
CA LEU A 357 -8.25 -5.11 15.10
C LEU A 357 -9.49 -5.75 15.72
N ASP A 358 -9.66 -5.64 17.04
CA ASP A 358 -10.80 -6.22 17.75
C ASP A 358 -12.14 -5.57 17.37
N ALA A 359 -12.17 -4.26 17.19
CA ALA A 359 -13.38 -3.56 16.76
C ALA A 359 -13.76 -3.95 15.31
N THR A 360 -12.78 -4.00 14.41
CA THR A 360 -12.95 -4.40 13.02
C THR A 360 -13.47 -5.84 12.94
N ARG A 361 -12.86 -6.78 13.65
CA ARG A 361 -13.28 -8.19 13.67
C ARG A 361 -14.72 -8.35 14.16
N ARG A 362 -15.06 -7.72 15.29
CA ARG A 362 -16.44 -7.76 15.84
C ARG A 362 -17.46 -7.18 14.87
N ARG A 363 -17.14 -6.04 14.26
CA ARG A 363 -18.06 -5.36 13.33
C ARG A 363 -18.41 -6.22 12.12
N PHE A 364 -17.40 -6.90 11.55
CA PHE A 364 -17.57 -7.66 10.31
C PHE A 364 -17.72 -9.17 10.53
N GLY A 365 -17.81 -9.63 11.78
CA GLY A 365 -18.01 -11.04 12.12
C GLY A 365 -16.86 -11.94 11.67
N ILE A 366 -15.61 -11.43 11.74
CA ILE A 366 -14.42 -12.16 11.30
C ILE A 366 -13.99 -13.13 12.40
N ASP A 367 -13.99 -14.42 12.08
CA ASP A 367 -13.47 -15.46 12.96
C ASP A 367 -11.94 -15.34 13.06
N TRP A 368 -11.44 -15.35 14.29
CA TRP A 368 -10.01 -15.19 14.57
C TRP A 368 -9.54 -16.32 15.46
N ARG A 369 -8.61 -17.10 14.94
CA ARG A 369 -7.99 -18.18 15.73
C ARG A 369 -6.97 -17.59 16.68
N GLU A 370 -7.19 -17.80 17.97
CA GLU A 370 -6.24 -17.41 19.04
C GLU A 370 -5.03 -18.32 19.13
#